data_b7542f5d5b6a5e5da7738a0ea99f5d53
#
_entry.id   b7542f5d5b6a5e5da7738a0ea99f5d53
#
_cell.length_a   1.000
_cell.length_b   1.000
_cell.length_c   1.000
_cell.angle_alpha   90.00
_cell.angle_beta   90.00
_cell.angle_gamma   90.00
#
_symmetry.space_group_name_H-M   'P 1'
#
loop_
_entity.id
_entity.type
_entity.pdbx_description
1 polymer ?
#
loop_
_entity_poly.entity_id
_entity_poly.type
_entity_poly.pdbx_seq_one_letter_code
_entity_poly.pdbx_strand_id
1 'polypeptide(L)'
;MLDVEKTTNLVGGITPFMWLLILVAAVNAIMSGPGDIAHVSEIAQQSVDQPLPNWWLSALNYIGVVMPSGIAMAFIIGGNNWHPKEAGWGGFFGGALFATILLVMAVALLFRVEDVADADLPTLLLITQVHPALGLIAAIATYLMIFSTCLSVMYSMGRRVSVGNPKAFRPRFAILVGIAFLLSFFPFTELVNKIFPIMGWLGIIMVFILLAAWLISGRQDIYTEGRRRDKIRALILRKLDPEEKCSNRDWMQLTTALRGSEIDAAELRDGLTEEAVQELHDDESSDFTKEDFDEAELWADASRRPLVRGEVRIVDEEKPE
;
A
#
# COMPACT_ATOMS: atom_id res chain seq x y z
N MET A 1 26.79 -2.00 4.01
CA MET A 1 25.43 -2.26 3.54
C MET A 1 24.74 -0.91 3.44
N LEU A 2 24.31 -0.51 2.28
CA LEU A 2 23.41 0.64 2.16
C LEU A 2 22.15 0.30 2.96
N ASP A 3 21.80 1.18 3.86
CA ASP A 3 20.66 1.03 4.74
C ASP A 3 19.40 1.21 3.89
N VAL A 4 18.76 0.11 3.52
CA VAL A 4 17.59 0.11 2.62
C VAL A 4 16.48 1.00 3.19
N GLU A 5 16.35 1.05 4.53
CA GLU A 5 15.38 1.91 5.20
C GLU A 5 15.66 3.40 4.96
N LYS A 6 16.93 3.83 5.05
CA LYS A 6 17.30 5.24 4.78
C LYS A 6 17.03 5.61 3.32
N THR A 7 17.28 4.69 2.40
CA THR A 7 17.02 4.91 0.98
C THR A 7 15.52 5.02 0.72
N THR A 8 14.71 4.16 1.35
CA THR A 8 13.25 4.18 1.24
C THR A 8 12.65 5.46 1.82
N ASN A 9 13.14 5.91 2.98
CA ASN A 9 12.68 7.16 3.60
C ASN A 9 13.04 8.40 2.77
N LEU A 10 14.20 8.40 2.14
CA LEU A 10 14.62 9.50 1.26
C LEU A 10 13.73 9.57 0.02
N VAL A 11 13.42 8.44 -0.60
CA VAL A 11 12.49 8.37 -1.74
C VAL A 11 11.07 8.73 -1.33
N GLY A 12 10.63 8.33 -0.13
CA GLY A 12 9.34 8.72 0.43
C GLY A 12 9.17 10.24 0.53
N GLY A 13 10.24 10.96 0.88
CA GLY A 13 10.24 12.43 0.93
C GLY A 13 10.27 13.10 -0.46
N ILE A 14 10.88 12.47 -1.46
CA ILE A 14 10.95 13.00 -2.84
C ILE A 14 9.61 12.85 -3.57
N THR A 15 8.84 11.81 -3.26
CA THR A 15 7.59 11.49 -3.96
C THR A 15 6.56 12.65 -3.93
N PRO A 16 6.20 13.26 -2.79
CA PRO A 16 5.25 14.38 -2.78
C PRO A 16 5.72 15.58 -3.59
N PHE A 17 7.03 15.84 -3.57
CA PHE A 17 7.63 16.92 -4.36
C PHE A 17 7.51 16.66 -5.87
N MET A 18 7.78 15.43 -6.32
CA MET A 18 7.58 15.02 -7.72
C MET A 18 6.12 15.14 -8.14
N TRP A 19 5.18 14.77 -7.27
CA TRP A 19 3.76 14.94 -7.51
C TRP A 19 3.37 16.40 -7.78
N LEU A 20 3.91 17.33 -7.01
CA LEU A 20 3.68 18.76 -7.18
C LEU A 20 4.24 19.24 -8.52
N LEU A 21 5.45 18.82 -8.89
CA LEU A 21 6.05 19.17 -10.19
C LEU A 21 5.22 18.64 -11.36
N ILE A 22 4.78 17.40 -11.28
CA ILE A 22 3.91 16.76 -12.27
C ILE A 22 2.60 17.52 -12.42
N LEU A 23 1.97 17.90 -11.31
CA LEU A 23 0.72 18.65 -11.32
C LEU A 23 0.90 20.03 -11.98
N VAL A 24 1.97 20.75 -11.63
CA VAL A 24 2.30 22.05 -12.25
C VAL A 24 2.52 21.91 -13.75
N ALA A 25 3.28 20.89 -14.18
CA ALA A 25 3.53 20.64 -15.59
C ALA A 25 2.24 20.25 -16.34
N ALA A 26 1.38 19.44 -15.72
CA ALA A 26 0.11 19.05 -16.31
C ALA A 26 -0.85 20.24 -16.46
N VAL A 27 -0.97 21.07 -15.44
CA VAL A 27 -1.80 22.29 -15.51
C VAL A 27 -1.25 23.23 -16.60
N ASN A 28 0.05 23.45 -16.66
CA ASN A 28 0.68 24.26 -17.69
C ASN A 28 0.41 23.70 -19.10
N ALA A 29 0.56 22.39 -19.30
CA ALA A 29 0.30 21.73 -20.58
C ALA A 29 -1.16 21.87 -21.02
N ILE A 30 -2.11 21.73 -20.10
CA ILE A 30 -3.54 21.87 -20.37
C ILE A 30 -3.90 23.34 -20.69
N MET A 31 -3.38 24.29 -19.92
CA MET A 31 -3.67 25.73 -20.12
C MET A 31 -3.06 26.28 -21.40
N SER A 32 -1.93 25.75 -21.83
CA SER A 32 -1.21 26.16 -23.04
C SER A 32 -1.46 25.23 -24.22
N GLY A 33 -2.39 24.28 -24.08
CA GLY A 33 -2.70 23.29 -25.10
C GLY A 33 -3.43 23.89 -26.31
N PRO A 34 -3.38 23.21 -27.46
CA PRO A 34 -4.10 23.63 -28.66
C PRO A 34 -5.61 23.55 -28.42
N GLY A 35 -6.35 24.55 -28.94
CA GLY A 35 -7.81 24.63 -28.77
C GLY A 35 -8.61 23.56 -29.56
N ASP A 36 -7.96 22.83 -30.47
CA ASP A 36 -8.59 21.81 -31.31
C ASP A 36 -8.24 20.38 -30.85
N ILE A 37 -9.11 19.82 -30.04
CA ILE A 37 -8.97 18.47 -29.50
C ILE A 37 -9.05 17.40 -30.63
N ALA A 38 -9.79 17.65 -31.71
CA ALA A 38 -9.95 16.70 -32.79
C ALA A 38 -8.63 16.52 -33.54
N HIS A 39 -7.93 17.60 -33.84
CA HIS A 39 -6.61 17.59 -34.47
C HIS A 39 -5.56 16.88 -33.62
N VAL A 40 -5.53 17.16 -32.32
CA VAL A 40 -4.60 16.51 -31.37
C VAL A 40 -4.87 15.02 -31.27
N SER A 41 -6.14 14.61 -31.27
CA SER A 41 -6.51 13.18 -31.25
C SER A 41 -6.06 12.44 -32.51
N GLU A 42 -6.14 13.10 -33.70
CA GLU A 42 -5.68 12.53 -34.95
C GLU A 42 -4.15 12.34 -34.95
N ILE A 43 -3.39 13.32 -34.47
CA ILE A 43 -1.94 13.21 -34.34
C ILE A 43 -1.57 12.11 -33.34
N ALA A 44 -2.24 12.03 -32.21
CA ALA A 44 -2.00 10.99 -31.21
C ALA A 44 -2.19 9.57 -31.79
N GLN A 45 -3.21 9.37 -32.63
CA GLN A 45 -3.47 8.09 -33.28
C GLN A 45 -2.41 7.70 -34.32
N GLN A 46 -1.75 8.69 -34.92
CA GLN A 46 -0.71 8.47 -35.93
C GLN A 46 0.70 8.32 -35.33
N SER A 47 0.95 9.03 -34.22
CA SER A 47 2.31 9.15 -33.63
C SER A 47 2.57 8.17 -32.48
N VAL A 48 1.52 7.65 -31.84
CA VAL A 48 1.67 6.78 -30.67
C VAL A 48 1.39 5.34 -31.05
N ASP A 49 2.39 4.48 -30.87
CA ASP A 49 2.24 3.03 -31.07
C ASP A 49 1.19 2.45 -30.13
N GLN A 50 0.26 1.69 -30.71
CA GLN A 50 -0.78 1.00 -29.95
C GLN A 50 -0.46 -0.50 -29.87
N PRO A 51 0.02 -1.00 -28.74
CA PRO A 51 0.34 -2.43 -28.60
C PRO A 51 -0.91 -3.34 -28.61
N LEU A 52 -2.09 -2.77 -28.41
CA LEU A 52 -3.37 -3.48 -28.42
C LEU A 52 -4.36 -2.79 -29.38
N PRO A 53 -5.27 -3.56 -30.02
CA PRO A 53 -6.08 -3.08 -31.14
C PRO A 53 -7.13 -2.02 -30.75
N ASN A 54 -7.45 -1.89 -29.46
CA ASN A 54 -8.50 -0.98 -28.99
C ASN A 54 -8.02 -0.20 -27.76
N TRP A 55 -8.36 1.10 -27.69
CA TRP A 55 -8.00 1.97 -26.58
C TRP A 55 -8.52 1.48 -25.21
N TRP A 56 -9.75 0.95 -25.15
CA TRP A 56 -10.31 0.42 -23.90
C TRP A 56 -9.59 -0.85 -23.43
N LEU A 57 -9.11 -1.67 -24.37
CA LEU A 57 -8.32 -2.85 -24.06
C LEU A 57 -6.93 -2.48 -23.54
N SER A 58 -6.32 -1.43 -24.10
CA SER A 58 -5.07 -0.86 -23.61
C SER A 58 -5.24 -0.30 -22.21
N ALA A 59 -6.32 0.44 -21.96
CA ALA A 59 -6.63 0.97 -20.62
C ALA A 59 -6.85 -0.15 -19.59
N LEU A 60 -7.60 -1.19 -19.93
CA LEU A 60 -7.82 -2.35 -19.08
C LEU A 60 -6.50 -3.10 -18.81
N ASN A 61 -5.69 -3.29 -19.84
CA ASN A 61 -4.38 -3.92 -19.74
C ASN A 61 -3.44 -3.12 -18.84
N TYR A 62 -3.43 -1.77 -18.94
CA TYR A 62 -2.66 -0.91 -18.09
C TYR A 62 -3.02 -1.06 -16.60
N ILE A 63 -4.32 -1.14 -16.28
CA ILE A 63 -4.78 -1.45 -14.92
C ILE A 63 -4.15 -2.78 -14.46
N GLY A 64 -4.16 -3.80 -15.31
CA GLY A 64 -3.54 -5.08 -15.00
C GLY A 64 -2.04 -4.99 -14.73
N VAL A 65 -1.29 -4.14 -15.44
CA VAL A 65 0.16 -3.93 -15.19
C VAL A 65 0.42 -3.32 -13.83
N VAL A 66 -0.42 -2.37 -13.39
CA VAL A 66 -0.24 -1.66 -12.12
C VAL A 66 -0.70 -2.49 -10.92
N MET A 67 -1.74 -3.31 -11.08
CA MET A 67 -2.39 -4.06 -10.00
C MET A 67 -1.46 -4.97 -9.18
N PRO A 68 -0.52 -5.75 -9.74
CA PRO A 68 0.36 -6.59 -8.93
C PRO A 68 1.16 -5.83 -7.88
N SER A 69 1.64 -4.64 -8.22
CA SER A 69 2.38 -3.78 -7.29
C SER A 69 1.45 -3.18 -6.22
N GLY A 70 0.27 -2.71 -6.63
CA GLY A 70 -0.75 -2.17 -5.73
C GLY A 70 -1.28 -3.21 -4.75
N ILE A 71 -1.55 -4.42 -5.20
CA ILE A 71 -2.04 -5.52 -4.37
C ILE A 71 -0.99 -5.92 -3.32
N ALA A 72 0.29 -6.01 -3.69
CA ALA A 72 1.35 -6.33 -2.74
C ALA A 72 1.42 -5.31 -1.59
N MET A 73 1.30 -4.02 -1.90
CA MET A 73 1.24 -2.96 -0.89
C MET A 73 -0.07 -2.98 -0.09
N ALA A 74 -1.20 -3.25 -0.75
CA ALA A 74 -2.49 -3.36 -0.08
C ALA A 74 -2.51 -4.49 0.98
N PHE A 75 -1.86 -5.62 0.72
CA PHE A 75 -1.72 -6.69 1.71
C PHE A 75 -0.87 -6.26 2.91
N ILE A 76 0.22 -5.52 2.69
CA ILE A 76 1.10 -5.07 3.78
C ILE A 76 0.38 -4.01 4.63
N ILE A 77 -0.15 -2.97 4.00
CA ILE A 77 -0.80 -1.85 4.70
C ILE A 77 -2.14 -2.29 5.31
N GLY A 78 -2.94 -3.04 4.55
CA GLY A 78 -4.24 -3.54 5.01
C GLY A 78 -4.11 -4.58 6.11
N GLY A 79 -3.06 -5.42 6.07
CA GLY A 79 -2.78 -6.40 7.11
C GLY A 79 -2.36 -5.78 8.45
N ASN A 80 -1.70 -4.63 8.40
CA ASN A 80 -1.27 -3.89 9.61
C ASN A 80 -2.36 -2.94 10.14
N ASN A 81 -3.52 -2.86 9.49
CA ASN A 81 -4.61 -2.00 9.94
C ASN A 81 -5.61 -2.80 10.79
N TRP A 82 -5.89 -2.32 12.00
CA TRP A 82 -6.83 -2.96 12.92
C TRP A 82 -8.29 -2.77 12.49
N HIS A 83 -8.59 -1.74 11.65
CA HIS A 83 -9.94 -1.40 11.19
C HIS A 83 -10.15 -1.72 9.71
N PRO A 84 -10.72 -2.89 9.35
CA PRO A 84 -10.91 -3.29 7.96
C PRO A 84 -11.77 -2.33 7.13
N LYS A 85 -12.72 -1.65 7.76
CA LYS A 85 -13.58 -0.66 7.07
C LYS A 85 -12.80 0.59 6.68
N GLU A 86 -11.93 1.09 7.56
CA GLU A 86 -11.09 2.26 7.31
C GLU A 86 -10.04 1.95 6.24
N ALA A 87 -9.40 0.78 6.33
CA ALA A 87 -8.51 0.29 5.29
C ALA A 87 -9.21 0.22 3.92
N GLY A 88 -10.46 -0.24 3.88
CA GLY A 88 -11.27 -0.28 2.66
C GLY A 88 -11.57 1.11 2.07
N TRP A 89 -11.99 2.06 2.90
CA TRP A 89 -12.22 3.44 2.48
C TRP A 89 -10.92 4.15 2.07
N GLY A 90 -9.84 3.94 2.81
CA GLY A 90 -8.51 4.44 2.47
C GLY A 90 -8.04 3.94 1.09
N GLY A 91 -8.23 2.65 0.83
CA GLY A 91 -7.94 2.05 -0.48
C GLY A 91 -8.80 2.63 -1.61
N PHE A 92 -10.09 2.84 -1.38
CA PHE A 92 -11.00 3.45 -2.37
C PHE A 92 -10.60 4.89 -2.69
N PHE A 93 -10.40 5.74 -1.69
CA PHE A 93 -10.01 7.14 -1.91
C PHE A 93 -8.60 7.25 -2.50
N GLY A 94 -7.65 6.41 -2.05
CA GLY A 94 -6.31 6.34 -2.63
C GLY A 94 -6.35 5.95 -4.11
N GLY A 95 -7.15 4.95 -4.46
CA GLY A 95 -7.37 4.53 -5.85
C GLY A 95 -8.05 5.61 -6.69
N ALA A 96 -9.05 6.31 -6.16
CA ALA A 96 -9.73 7.41 -6.84
C ALA A 96 -8.78 8.60 -7.08
N LEU A 97 -7.96 8.95 -6.09
CA LEU A 97 -6.93 9.98 -6.22
C LEU A 97 -5.92 9.61 -7.30
N PHE A 98 -5.40 8.38 -7.27
CA PHE A 98 -4.47 7.88 -8.29
C PHE A 98 -5.09 7.94 -9.70
N ALA A 99 -6.34 7.49 -9.87
CA ALA A 99 -7.04 7.53 -11.15
C ALA A 99 -7.22 8.96 -11.65
N THR A 100 -7.55 9.91 -10.75
CA THR A 100 -7.70 11.33 -11.10
C THR A 100 -6.39 11.92 -11.61
N ILE A 101 -5.29 11.63 -10.93
CA ILE A 101 -3.96 12.13 -11.32
C ILE A 101 -3.53 11.52 -12.66
N LEU A 102 -3.77 10.22 -12.84
CA LEU A 102 -3.50 9.54 -14.10
C LEU A 102 -4.29 10.16 -15.26
N LEU A 103 -5.57 10.49 -15.04
CA LEU A 103 -6.40 11.13 -16.02
C LEU A 103 -5.88 12.53 -16.40
N VAL A 104 -5.53 13.35 -15.40
CA VAL A 104 -4.95 14.67 -15.60
C VAL A 104 -3.66 14.59 -16.43
N MET A 105 -2.79 13.62 -16.09
CA MET A 105 -1.55 13.38 -16.84
C MET A 105 -1.82 12.91 -18.28
N ALA A 106 -2.76 12.01 -18.48
CA ALA A 106 -3.11 11.54 -19.82
C ALA A 106 -3.61 12.68 -20.70
N VAL A 107 -4.45 13.56 -20.16
CA VAL A 107 -4.93 14.77 -20.87
C VAL A 107 -3.79 15.74 -21.15
N ALA A 108 -2.88 15.96 -20.20
CA ALA A 108 -1.73 16.83 -20.38
C ALA A 108 -0.78 16.33 -21.47
N LEU A 109 -0.50 15.02 -21.48
CA LEU A 109 0.31 14.37 -22.52
C LEU A 109 -0.37 14.41 -23.90
N LEU A 110 -1.69 14.21 -23.93
CA LEU A 110 -2.46 14.31 -25.16
C LEU A 110 -2.33 15.72 -25.78
N PHE A 111 -2.47 16.78 -24.98
CA PHE A 111 -2.37 18.16 -25.47
C PHE A 111 -0.97 18.56 -25.96
N ARG A 112 0.03 17.81 -25.56
CA ARG A 112 1.43 18.00 -25.97
C ARG A 112 1.99 16.82 -26.77
N VAL A 113 1.12 16.04 -27.39
CA VAL A 113 1.53 14.81 -28.09
C VAL A 113 2.60 15.06 -29.15
N GLU A 114 2.51 16.17 -29.88
CA GLU A 114 3.50 16.54 -30.90
C GLU A 114 4.92 16.69 -30.33
N ASP A 115 5.01 17.20 -29.10
CA ASP A 115 6.29 17.46 -28.44
C ASP A 115 6.85 16.22 -27.73
N VAL A 116 5.98 15.31 -27.29
CA VAL A 116 6.34 14.23 -26.35
C VAL A 116 6.24 12.80 -26.94
N ALA A 117 5.69 12.63 -28.15
CA ALA A 117 5.45 11.31 -28.72
C ALA A 117 6.73 10.48 -28.88
N ASP A 118 7.84 11.11 -29.25
CA ASP A 118 9.13 10.45 -29.45
C ASP A 118 10.01 10.39 -28.20
N ALA A 119 9.52 10.90 -27.06
CA ALA A 119 10.30 10.97 -25.82
C ALA A 119 10.20 9.69 -25.01
N ASP A 120 11.34 9.13 -24.56
CA ASP A 120 11.37 7.97 -23.65
C ASP A 120 10.74 8.29 -22.28
N LEU A 121 10.81 9.55 -21.85
CA LEU A 121 10.24 10.03 -20.59
C LEU A 121 9.35 11.28 -20.82
N PRO A 122 8.13 11.10 -21.36
CA PRO A 122 7.23 12.21 -21.71
C PRO A 122 6.95 13.18 -20.56
N THR A 123 6.73 12.66 -19.36
CA THR A 123 6.45 13.47 -18.16
C THR A 123 7.62 14.38 -17.79
N LEU A 124 8.85 13.91 -17.92
CA LEU A 124 10.05 14.70 -17.66
C LEU A 124 10.19 15.84 -18.67
N LEU A 125 9.86 15.58 -19.93
CA LEU A 125 9.88 16.59 -20.98
C LEU A 125 8.85 17.70 -20.69
N LEU A 126 7.63 17.36 -20.26
CA LEU A 126 6.62 18.34 -19.85
C LEU A 126 7.12 19.26 -18.72
N ILE A 127 7.78 18.71 -17.71
CA ILE A 127 8.35 19.51 -16.62
C ILE A 127 9.46 20.45 -17.14
N THR A 128 10.29 19.96 -18.06
CA THR A 128 11.38 20.74 -18.66
C THR A 128 10.86 21.90 -19.50
N GLN A 129 9.71 21.73 -20.16
CA GLN A 129 9.04 22.80 -20.91
C GLN A 129 8.51 23.92 -20.02
N VAL A 130 8.15 23.65 -18.76
CA VAL A 130 7.78 24.69 -17.81
C VAL A 130 8.97 25.57 -17.45
N HIS A 131 10.08 24.94 -17.04
CA HIS A 131 11.34 25.61 -16.77
C HIS A 131 12.52 24.62 -16.77
N PRO A 132 13.64 24.91 -17.47
CA PRO A 132 14.77 23.98 -17.56
C PRO A 132 15.39 23.56 -16.22
N ALA A 133 15.40 24.47 -15.22
CA ALA A 133 15.91 24.13 -13.89
C ALA A 133 15.00 23.12 -13.17
N LEU A 134 13.66 23.21 -13.33
CA LEU A 134 12.73 22.23 -12.79
C LEU A 134 12.91 20.88 -13.49
N GLY A 135 13.17 20.86 -14.79
CA GLY A 135 13.51 19.68 -15.56
C GLY A 135 14.74 18.97 -15.01
N LEU A 136 15.81 19.71 -14.70
CA LEU A 136 17.03 19.14 -14.10
C LEU A 136 16.76 18.50 -12.73
N ILE A 137 16.02 19.21 -11.87
CA ILE A 137 15.64 18.69 -10.53
C ILE A 137 14.79 17.43 -10.68
N ALA A 138 13.80 17.46 -11.56
CA ALA A 138 12.94 16.33 -11.86
C ALA A 138 13.72 15.15 -12.43
N ALA A 139 14.71 15.38 -13.30
CA ALA A 139 15.57 14.33 -13.85
C ALA A 139 16.37 13.61 -12.74
N ILE A 140 16.98 14.37 -11.82
CA ILE A 140 17.72 13.81 -10.69
C ILE A 140 16.77 13.02 -9.78
N ALA A 141 15.62 13.58 -9.45
CA ALA A 141 14.62 12.92 -8.61
C ALA A 141 14.10 11.62 -9.26
N THR A 142 13.77 11.65 -10.54
CA THR A 142 13.34 10.48 -11.32
C THR A 142 14.42 9.41 -11.34
N TYR A 143 15.67 9.78 -11.56
CA TYR A 143 16.80 8.85 -11.51
C TYR A 143 16.91 8.16 -10.15
N LEU A 144 16.83 8.92 -9.06
CA LEU A 144 16.90 8.36 -7.70
C LEU A 144 15.71 7.43 -7.40
N MET A 145 14.52 7.77 -7.87
CA MET A 145 13.33 6.93 -7.72
C MET A 145 13.45 5.63 -8.50
N ILE A 146 13.89 5.67 -9.76
CA ILE A 146 14.10 4.48 -10.60
C ILE A 146 15.18 3.59 -9.97
N PHE A 147 16.29 4.19 -9.55
CA PHE A 147 17.39 3.46 -8.91
C PHE A 147 16.94 2.75 -7.62
N SER A 148 16.19 3.46 -6.77
CA SER A 148 15.66 2.89 -5.52
C SER A 148 14.69 1.75 -5.79
N THR A 149 13.79 1.91 -6.76
CA THR A 149 12.83 0.87 -7.15
C THR A 149 13.56 -0.36 -7.69
N CYS A 150 14.53 -0.18 -8.57
CA CYS A 150 15.35 -1.25 -9.10
C CYS A 150 16.08 -2.01 -7.98
N LEU A 151 16.71 -1.28 -7.06
CA LEU A 151 17.40 -1.87 -5.91
C LEU A 151 16.46 -2.68 -5.03
N SER A 152 15.27 -2.15 -4.73
CA SER A 152 14.26 -2.79 -3.88
C SER A 152 13.73 -4.08 -4.51
N VAL A 153 13.42 -4.05 -5.81
CA VAL A 153 12.94 -5.22 -6.56
C VAL A 153 14.01 -6.30 -6.63
N MET A 154 15.25 -5.92 -6.97
CA MET A 154 16.38 -6.86 -7.04
C MET A 154 16.68 -7.48 -5.69
N TYR A 155 16.67 -6.68 -4.61
CA TYR A 155 16.86 -7.17 -3.24
C TYR A 155 15.76 -8.14 -2.81
N SER A 156 14.50 -7.78 -3.04
CA SER A 156 13.34 -8.61 -2.74
C SER A 156 13.40 -9.96 -3.48
N MET A 157 13.71 -9.91 -4.77
CA MET A 157 13.87 -11.12 -5.59
C MET A 157 15.04 -11.98 -5.12
N GLY A 158 16.18 -11.35 -4.80
CA GLY A 158 17.35 -12.02 -4.24
C GLY A 158 17.03 -12.74 -2.93
N ARG A 159 16.26 -12.11 -2.05
CA ARG A 159 15.76 -12.70 -0.80
C ARG A 159 14.86 -13.91 -1.06
N ARG A 160 13.90 -13.79 -1.97
CA ARG A 160 12.98 -14.90 -2.33
C ARG A 160 13.72 -16.12 -2.87
N VAL A 161 14.65 -15.91 -3.80
CA VAL A 161 15.45 -17.00 -4.40
C VAL A 161 16.40 -17.63 -3.37
N SER A 162 16.73 -16.92 -2.28
CA SER A 162 17.67 -17.38 -1.26
C SER A 162 16.98 -17.95 0.00
N VAL A 163 15.67 -18.12 0.00
CA VAL A 163 14.92 -18.75 1.09
C VAL A 163 15.53 -20.14 1.39
N GLY A 164 15.76 -20.44 2.66
CA GLY A 164 16.38 -21.69 3.12
C GLY A 164 17.90 -21.73 3.10
N ASN A 165 18.59 -20.82 2.40
CA ASN A 165 20.06 -20.74 2.42
C ASN A 165 20.57 -19.29 2.40
N PRO A 166 20.68 -18.62 3.56
CA PRO A 166 21.14 -17.23 3.63
C PRO A 166 22.54 -16.99 3.08
N LYS A 167 23.41 -17.99 3.11
CA LYS A 167 24.80 -17.88 2.58
C LYS A 167 24.81 -17.78 1.05
N ALA A 168 23.78 -18.28 0.38
CA ALA A 168 23.66 -18.23 -1.06
C ALA A 168 23.09 -16.90 -1.59
N PHE A 169 22.68 -15.98 -0.71
CA PHE A 169 22.12 -14.68 -1.11
C PHE A 169 23.06 -13.88 -2.01
N ARG A 170 24.32 -13.70 -1.59
CA ARG A 170 25.29 -12.89 -2.35
C ARG A 170 25.51 -13.38 -3.79
N PRO A 171 25.86 -14.66 -4.02
CA PRO A 171 26.08 -15.12 -5.39
C PRO A 171 24.80 -15.12 -6.23
N ARG A 172 23.65 -15.46 -5.67
CA ARG A 172 22.36 -15.43 -6.39
C ARG A 172 21.93 -14.01 -6.73
N PHE A 173 22.14 -13.07 -5.82
CA PHE A 173 21.91 -11.65 -6.06
C PHE A 173 22.80 -11.11 -7.18
N ALA A 174 24.11 -11.46 -7.18
CA ALA A 174 25.01 -11.07 -8.23
C ALA A 174 24.60 -11.63 -9.62
N ILE A 175 24.12 -12.87 -9.66
CA ILE A 175 23.58 -13.46 -10.90
C ILE A 175 22.34 -12.69 -11.38
N LEU A 176 21.40 -12.37 -10.48
CA LEU A 176 20.21 -11.59 -10.83
C LEU A 176 20.57 -10.21 -11.39
N VAL A 177 21.49 -9.51 -10.73
CA VAL A 177 21.98 -8.21 -11.22
C VAL A 177 22.67 -8.35 -12.57
N GLY A 178 23.46 -9.42 -12.78
CA GLY A 178 24.09 -9.72 -14.07
C GLY A 178 23.07 -9.95 -15.18
N ILE A 179 22.00 -10.71 -14.91
CA ILE A 179 20.89 -10.93 -15.86
C ILE A 179 20.19 -9.58 -16.17
N ALA A 180 19.87 -8.80 -15.15
CA ALA A 180 19.24 -7.49 -15.34
C ALA A 180 20.13 -6.54 -16.17
N PHE A 181 21.45 -6.57 -15.94
CA PHE A 181 22.40 -5.81 -16.72
C PHE A 181 22.42 -6.23 -18.20
N LEU A 182 22.39 -7.53 -18.49
CA LEU A 182 22.31 -8.02 -19.86
C LEU A 182 20.99 -7.62 -20.53
N LEU A 183 19.87 -7.67 -19.79
CA LEU A 183 18.57 -7.24 -20.30
C LEU A 183 18.51 -5.73 -20.56
N SER A 184 19.32 -4.91 -19.88
CA SER A 184 19.34 -3.46 -20.08
C SER A 184 19.86 -3.01 -21.45
N PHE A 185 20.47 -3.90 -22.22
CA PHE A 185 20.88 -3.60 -23.60
C PHE A 185 19.72 -3.68 -24.62
N PHE A 186 18.57 -4.20 -24.23
CA PHE A 186 17.39 -4.18 -25.10
C PHE A 186 16.73 -2.80 -25.06
N PRO A 187 16.21 -2.31 -26.20
CA PRO A 187 15.50 -1.05 -26.26
C PRO A 187 14.30 -1.05 -25.32
N PHE A 188 14.18 0.00 -24.51
CA PHE A 188 13.10 0.14 -23.52
C PHE A 188 11.71 0.05 -24.17
N THR A 189 11.50 0.73 -25.28
CA THR A 189 10.23 0.76 -26.02
C THR A 189 9.79 -0.63 -26.49
N GLU A 190 10.72 -1.46 -26.97
CA GLU A 190 10.38 -2.83 -27.37
C GLU A 190 9.99 -3.72 -26.20
N LEU A 191 10.67 -3.55 -25.05
CA LEU A 191 10.33 -4.27 -23.82
C LEU A 191 8.94 -3.89 -23.33
N VAL A 192 8.61 -2.60 -23.32
CA VAL A 192 7.29 -2.09 -22.94
C VAL A 192 6.22 -2.64 -23.87
N ASN A 193 6.40 -2.55 -25.18
CA ASN A 193 5.40 -2.98 -26.16
C ASN A 193 5.15 -4.49 -26.17
N LYS A 194 6.12 -5.32 -25.76
CA LYS A 194 5.98 -6.78 -25.74
C LYS A 194 5.64 -7.35 -24.36
N ILE A 195 6.28 -6.85 -23.31
CA ILE A 195 6.19 -7.44 -21.96
C ILE A 195 4.98 -6.87 -21.18
N PHE A 196 4.70 -5.57 -21.31
CA PHE A 196 3.59 -4.97 -20.59
C PHE A 196 2.22 -5.57 -20.93
N PRO A 197 1.87 -5.86 -22.19
CA PRO A 197 0.63 -6.56 -22.50
C PRO A 197 0.52 -7.92 -21.79
N ILE A 198 1.60 -8.68 -21.72
CA ILE A 198 1.61 -9.98 -21.04
C ILE A 198 1.41 -9.80 -19.52
N MET A 199 2.14 -8.86 -18.92
CA MET A 199 2.00 -8.53 -17.50
C MET A 199 0.59 -8.02 -17.17
N GLY A 200 0.03 -7.20 -18.07
CA GLY A 200 -1.33 -6.68 -17.92
C GLY A 200 -2.37 -7.80 -17.89
N TRP A 201 -2.30 -8.78 -18.78
CA TRP A 201 -3.20 -9.92 -18.75
C TRP A 201 -3.05 -10.77 -17.49
N LEU A 202 -1.83 -10.99 -17.00
CA LEU A 202 -1.58 -11.68 -15.74
C LEU A 202 -2.18 -10.91 -14.54
N GLY A 203 -2.03 -9.60 -14.54
CA GLY A 203 -2.63 -8.76 -13.50
C GLY A 203 -4.17 -8.76 -13.53
N ILE A 204 -4.78 -8.72 -14.71
CA ILE A 204 -6.23 -8.83 -14.87
C ILE A 204 -6.73 -10.18 -14.31
N ILE A 205 -6.06 -11.28 -14.65
CA ILE A 205 -6.40 -12.59 -14.10
C ILE A 205 -6.32 -12.58 -12.56
N MET A 206 -5.28 -11.97 -12.00
CA MET A 206 -5.12 -11.83 -10.54
C MET A 206 -6.27 -11.02 -9.92
N VAL A 207 -6.70 -9.92 -10.54
CA VAL A 207 -7.86 -9.13 -10.10
C VAL A 207 -9.12 -9.96 -10.12
N PHE A 208 -9.36 -10.75 -11.17
CA PHE A 208 -10.53 -11.64 -11.24
C PHE A 208 -10.51 -12.70 -10.14
N ILE A 209 -9.36 -13.29 -9.85
CA ILE A 209 -9.21 -14.28 -8.76
C ILE A 209 -9.54 -13.63 -7.41
N LEU A 210 -8.99 -12.44 -7.13
CA LEU A 210 -9.26 -11.72 -5.88
C LEU A 210 -10.72 -11.27 -5.77
N LEU A 211 -11.31 -10.79 -6.86
CA LEU A 211 -12.73 -10.43 -6.91
C LEU A 211 -13.61 -11.65 -6.65
N ALA A 212 -13.32 -12.79 -7.27
CA ALA A 212 -14.05 -14.02 -7.05
C ALA A 212 -13.93 -14.50 -5.59
N ALA A 213 -12.73 -14.50 -5.03
CA ALA A 213 -12.50 -14.85 -3.63
C ALA A 213 -13.27 -13.92 -2.68
N TRP A 214 -13.27 -12.61 -2.94
CA TRP A 214 -14.03 -11.65 -2.15
C TRP A 214 -15.55 -11.87 -2.24
N LEU A 215 -16.07 -12.17 -3.43
CA LEU A 215 -17.50 -12.41 -3.64
C LEU A 215 -17.99 -13.72 -2.98
N ILE A 216 -17.15 -14.76 -2.96
CA ILE A 216 -17.52 -16.08 -2.47
C ILE A 216 -17.56 -16.13 -0.93
N SER A 217 -16.52 -15.67 -0.26
CA SER A 217 -16.41 -15.75 1.21
C SER A 217 -15.89 -14.46 1.84
N GLY A 218 -14.97 -13.76 1.20
CA GLY A 218 -14.23 -12.65 1.80
C GLY A 218 -15.11 -11.51 2.31
N ARG A 219 -16.23 -11.22 1.65
CA ARG A 219 -17.13 -10.14 2.09
C ARG A 219 -17.75 -10.41 3.46
N GLN A 220 -18.16 -11.65 3.72
CA GLN A 220 -18.80 -12.02 4.98
C GLN A 220 -17.76 -12.13 6.10
N ASP A 221 -16.60 -12.70 5.80
CA ASP A 221 -15.50 -12.87 6.73
C ASP A 221 -14.96 -11.51 7.18
N ILE A 222 -14.70 -10.59 6.25
CA ILE A 222 -14.25 -9.21 6.54
C ILE A 222 -15.28 -8.47 7.42
N TYR A 223 -16.58 -8.61 7.12
CA TYR A 223 -17.62 -7.95 7.89
C TYR A 223 -17.73 -8.51 9.31
N THR A 224 -17.62 -9.83 9.45
CA THR A 224 -17.68 -10.52 10.74
C THR A 224 -16.47 -10.19 11.61
N GLU A 225 -15.28 -10.21 10.99
CA GLU A 225 -14.04 -9.85 11.67
C GLU A 225 -14.01 -8.37 12.06
N GLY A 226 -14.46 -7.46 11.18
CA GLY A 226 -14.58 -6.05 11.51
C GLY A 226 -15.49 -5.79 12.71
N ARG A 227 -16.66 -6.43 12.76
CA ARG A 227 -17.55 -6.33 13.93
C ARG A 227 -16.92 -6.89 15.21
N ARG A 228 -16.13 -7.95 15.08
CA ARG A 228 -15.43 -8.55 16.21
C ARG A 228 -14.39 -7.61 16.77
N ARG A 229 -13.60 -6.97 15.92
CA ARG A 229 -12.57 -5.98 16.32
C ARG A 229 -13.21 -4.72 16.90
N ASP A 230 -14.28 -4.19 16.29
CA ASP A 230 -15.07 -3.08 16.85
C ASP A 230 -15.53 -3.40 18.28
N LYS A 231 -15.97 -4.65 18.53
CA LYS A 231 -16.39 -5.09 19.86
C LYS A 231 -15.23 -5.22 20.84
N ILE A 232 -14.08 -5.76 20.39
CA ILE A 232 -12.86 -5.86 21.21
C ILE A 232 -12.43 -4.46 21.65
N ARG A 233 -12.34 -3.52 20.70
CA ARG A 233 -11.99 -2.12 20.97
C ARG A 233 -12.92 -1.46 21.97
N ALA A 234 -14.22 -1.58 21.78
CA ALA A 234 -15.21 -1.04 22.71
C ALA A 234 -15.07 -1.61 24.14
N LEU A 235 -14.72 -2.89 24.28
CA LEU A 235 -14.49 -3.52 25.56
C LEU A 235 -13.16 -3.09 26.20
N ILE A 236 -12.14 -2.83 25.41
CA ILE A 236 -10.86 -2.28 25.88
C ILE A 236 -11.04 -0.84 26.34
N LEU A 237 -11.69 0.03 25.56
CA LEU A 237 -12.01 1.40 25.96
C LEU A 237 -12.78 1.44 27.27
N ARG A 238 -13.81 0.61 27.39
CA ARG A 238 -14.59 0.49 28.62
C ARG A 238 -13.78 0.04 29.83
N LYS A 239 -12.72 -0.72 29.62
CA LYS A 239 -11.83 -1.15 30.70
C LYS A 239 -10.82 -0.09 31.08
N LEU A 240 -10.39 0.73 30.14
CA LEU A 240 -9.46 1.84 30.34
C LEU A 240 -10.13 3.06 30.97
N ASP A 241 -11.45 3.23 30.77
CA ASP A 241 -12.20 4.33 31.32
C ASP A 241 -12.40 4.15 32.84
N PRO A 242 -11.87 5.07 33.66
CA PRO A 242 -12.00 4.98 35.11
C PRO A 242 -13.45 5.09 35.61
N GLU A 243 -14.34 5.72 34.85
CA GLU A 243 -15.75 5.92 35.20
C GLU A 243 -16.62 4.70 34.92
N GLU A 244 -16.21 3.82 33.99
CA GLU A 244 -16.95 2.64 33.59
C GLU A 244 -16.50 1.36 34.33
N LYS A 245 -17.48 0.60 34.84
CA LYS A 245 -17.22 -0.68 35.52
C LYS A 245 -17.17 -1.84 34.49
N CYS A 246 -16.00 -2.44 34.34
CA CYS A 246 -15.85 -3.66 33.57
C CYS A 246 -16.35 -4.89 34.36
N SER A 247 -17.39 -5.57 33.85
CA SER A 247 -17.98 -6.74 34.51
C SER A 247 -17.27 -8.04 34.12
N ASN A 248 -17.40 -9.10 34.91
CA ASN A 248 -16.92 -10.45 34.57
C ASN A 248 -17.49 -10.93 33.23
N ARG A 249 -18.68 -10.48 32.84
CA ARG A 249 -19.29 -10.82 31.54
C ARG A 249 -18.54 -10.12 30.39
N ASP A 250 -18.11 -8.88 30.57
CA ASP A 250 -17.34 -8.13 29.57
C ASP A 250 -15.99 -8.78 29.33
N TRP A 251 -15.35 -9.27 30.39
CA TRP A 251 -14.12 -10.04 30.30
C TRP A 251 -14.27 -11.33 29.51
N MET A 252 -15.32 -12.11 29.79
CA MET A 252 -15.58 -13.32 29.01
C MET A 252 -15.83 -13.04 27.53
N GLN A 253 -16.54 -11.94 27.24
CA GLN A 253 -16.81 -11.53 25.86
C GLN A 253 -15.53 -11.08 25.15
N LEU A 254 -14.68 -10.31 25.81
CA LEU A 254 -13.39 -9.87 25.32
C LEU A 254 -12.49 -11.07 24.99
N THR A 255 -12.33 -11.98 25.92
CA THR A 255 -11.52 -13.20 25.76
C THR A 255 -12.05 -14.07 24.60
N THR A 256 -13.36 -14.23 24.50
CA THR A 256 -14.00 -15.02 23.45
C THR A 256 -13.82 -14.35 22.09
N ALA A 257 -13.92 -13.03 22.04
CA ALA A 257 -13.74 -12.28 20.79
C ALA A 257 -12.29 -12.31 20.31
N LEU A 258 -11.31 -12.15 21.21
CA LEU A 258 -9.88 -12.25 20.88
C LEU A 258 -9.51 -13.65 20.35
N ARG A 259 -10.00 -14.70 21.01
CA ARG A 259 -9.73 -16.10 20.54
C ARG A 259 -10.39 -16.42 19.20
N GLY A 260 -11.45 -15.75 18.85
CA GLY A 260 -12.16 -15.98 17.59
C GLY A 260 -11.59 -15.18 16.41
N SER A 261 -10.64 -14.28 16.63
CA SER A 261 -9.98 -13.51 15.57
C SER A 261 -9.01 -14.38 14.76
N GLU A 262 -8.78 -14.01 13.51
CA GLU A 262 -7.80 -14.64 12.63
C GLU A 262 -6.36 -14.20 12.94
N ILE A 263 -6.20 -13.07 13.65
CA ILE A 263 -4.89 -12.54 14.10
C ILE A 263 -4.56 -13.16 15.45
N ASP A 264 -3.26 -13.20 15.78
CA ASP A 264 -2.81 -13.62 17.10
C ASP A 264 -3.44 -12.76 18.19
N ALA A 265 -3.98 -13.42 19.22
CA ALA A 265 -4.77 -12.74 20.25
C ALA A 265 -3.95 -11.72 21.06
N ALA A 266 -2.63 -11.96 21.22
CA ALA A 266 -1.76 -11.02 21.94
C ALA A 266 -1.47 -9.79 21.06
N GLU A 267 -1.13 -10.00 19.79
CA GLU A 267 -0.86 -8.92 18.85
C GLU A 267 -2.08 -8.01 18.66
N LEU A 268 -3.27 -8.59 18.48
CA LEU A 268 -4.50 -7.83 18.34
C LEU A 268 -4.86 -7.05 19.62
N ARG A 269 -4.66 -7.66 20.78
CA ARG A 269 -4.87 -7.04 22.07
C ARG A 269 -3.96 -5.82 22.24
N ASP A 270 -2.65 -6.01 22.07
CA ASP A 270 -1.64 -5.00 22.33
C ASP A 270 -1.83 -3.82 21.36
N GLY A 271 -2.07 -4.08 20.06
CA GLY A 271 -2.32 -3.05 19.07
C GLY A 271 -3.61 -2.24 19.30
N LEU A 272 -4.72 -2.91 19.64
CA LEU A 272 -5.97 -2.19 19.98
C LEU A 272 -5.90 -1.48 21.32
N THR A 273 -5.06 -1.94 22.26
CA THR A 273 -4.82 -1.25 23.53
C THR A 273 -4.04 0.03 23.32
N GLU A 274 -2.97 -0.01 22.52
CA GLU A 274 -2.18 1.18 22.18
C GLU A 274 -3.04 2.25 21.49
N GLU A 275 -3.89 1.82 20.54
CA GLU A 275 -4.83 2.72 19.87
C GLU A 275 -5.86 3.33 20.82
N ALA A 276 -6.44 2.53 21.71
CA ALA A 276 -7.41 2.99 22.69
C ALA A 276 -6.81 3.98 23.71
N VAL A 277 -5.57 3.75 24.14
CA VAL A 277 -4.81 4.66 25.01
C VAL A 277 -4.55 6.00 24.30
N GLN A 278 -4.21 5.96 23.02
CA GLN A 278 -4.00 7.16 22.23
C GLN A 278 -5.31 7.97 22.09
N GLU A 279 -6.41 7.30 21.82
CA GLU A 279 -7.73 7.93 21.67
C GLU A 279 -8.19 8.60 22.94
N LEU A 280 -8.07 7.92 24.11
CA LEU A 280 -8.43 8.49 25.40
C LEU A 280 -7.52 9.66 25.80
N HIS A 281 -6.25 9.63 25.38
CA HIS A 281 -5.33 10.72 25.61
C HIS A 281 -5.67 11.96 24.77
N ASP A 282 -6.11 11.74 23.52
CA ASP A 282 -6.45 12.82 22.58
C ASP A 282 -7.85 13.40 22.85
N ASP A 283 -8.68 12.71 23.65
CA ASP A 283 -10.01 13.17 24.06
C ASP A 283 -9.90 14.11 25.26
N GLU A 284 -10.07 15.42 25.02
CA GLU A 284 -10.05 16.48 26.05
C GLU A 284 -11.14 16.30 27.15
N SER A 285 -12.16 15.46 26.90
CA SER A 285 -13.24 15.17 27.86
C SER A 285 -12.93 14.01 28.80
N SER A 286 -11.85 13.27 28.56
CA SER A 286 -11.41 12.11 29.34
C SER A 286 -10.46 12.54 30.45
N ASP A 287 -10.72 12.07 31.68
CA ASP A 287 -9.81 12.22 32.83
C ASP A 287 -8.62 11.24 32.77
N PHE A 288 -8.40 10.57 31.60
CA PHE A 288 -7.35 9.58 31.39
C PHE A 288 -5.99 10.24 31.22
N THR A 289 -5.02 9.85 32.06
CA THR A 289 -3.63 10.32 31.99
C THR A 289 -2.72 9.17 31.58
N LYS A 290 -1.97 9.36 30.48
CA LYS A 290 -1.06 8.33 29.94
C LYS A 290 0.04 7.93 30.92
N GLU A 291 0.42 8.82 31.85
CA GLU A 291 1.43 8.58 32.89
C GLU A 291 0.95 7.59 33.96
N ASP A 292 -0.36 7.49 34.17
CA ASP A 292 -0.97 6.57 35.13
C ASP A 292 -1.31 5.21 34.52
N PHE A 293 -1.08 5.04 33.22
CA PHE A 293 -1.38 3.81 32.49
C PHE A 293 -0.22 2.82 32.59
N ASP A 294 -0.43 1.71 33.30
CA ASP A 294 0.44 0.53 33.28
C ASP A 294 -0.28 -0.63 32.58
N GLU A 295 0.23 -0.97 31.37
CA GLU A 295 -0.28 -2.09 30.59
C GLU A 295 -0.19 -3.41 31.35
N ALA A 296 0.87 -3.61 32.15
CA ALA A 296 1.03 -4.78 32.98
C ALA A 296 -0.07 -4.87 34.05
N GLU A 297 -0.46 -3.75 34.66
CA GLU A 297 -1.55 -3.69 35.64
C GLU A 297 -2.92 -3.88 34.98
N LEU A 298 -3.15 -3.26 33.81
CA LEU A 298 -4.37 -3.44 33.02
C LEU A 298 -4.65 -4.91 32.75
N TRP A 299 -3.61 -5.67 32.39
CA TRP A 299 -3.71 -7.08 32.02
C TRP A 299 -3.34 -8.02 33.15
N ALA A 300 -2.81 -7.55 34.27
CA ALA A 300 -2.50 -8.35 35.47
C ALA A 300 -3.75 -9.03 36.03
N ASP A 301 -4.90 -8.37 35.97
CA ASP A 301 -6.18 -8.98 36.31
C ASP A 301 -6.59 -10.09 35.32
N ALA A 302 -6.02 -10.06 34.10
CA ALA A 302 -6.09 -11.13 33.12
C ALA A 302 -5.17 -12.31 33.45
N SER A 303 -4.15 -12.14 34.31
CA SER A 303 -3.30 -13.27 34.75
C SER A 303 -4.06 -14.27 35.59
N ARG A 304 -5.15 -13.87 36.24
CA ARG A 304 -6.11 -14.76 36.88
C ARG A 304 -6.96 -15.55 35.85
N ARG A 305 -6.99 -15.09 34.58
CA ARG A 305 -7.66 -15.73 33.45
C ARG A 305 -6.87 -15.47 32.17
N PRO A 306 -5.85 -16.29 31.86
CA PRO A 306 -4.94 -16.03 30.77
C PRO A 306 -5.65 -15.89 29.42
N LEU A 307 -5.37 -14.79 28.69
CA LEU A 307 -5.82 -14.52 27.33
C LEU A 307 -4.98 -15.25 26.26
N VAL A 308 -4.00 -16.07 26.67
CA VAL A 308 -3.06 -16.71 25.78
C VAL A 308 -3.68 -17.94 25.12
N ARG A 309 -3.46 -18.06 23.84
CA ARG A 309 -3.86 -19.19 22.98
C ARG A 309 -3.22 -20.49 23.51
N GLY A 310 -4.01 -21.39 24.04
CA GLY A 310 -3.61 -22.78 24.27
C GLY A 310 -3.50 -23.26 25.72
N GLU A 311 -3.37 -22.42 26.73
CA GLU A 311 -3.33 -22.87 28.11
C GLU A 311 -4.49 -22.28 28.94
N VAL A 312 -5.60 -22.98 28.93
CA VAL A 312 -6.59 -22.83 30.01
C VAL A 312 -6.00 -23.58 31.21
N ARG A 313 -5.24 -22.88 32.05
CA ARG A 313 -5.03 -23.40 33.41
C ARG A 313 -6.37 -23.28 34.14
N ILE A 314 -7.03 -24.39 34.28
CA ILE A 314 -8.07 -24.56 35.28
C ILE A 314 -7.33 -24.45 36.61
N VAL A 315 -7.40 -23.29 37.26
CA VAL A 315 -7.01 -23.20 38.68
C VAL A 315 -8.10 -23.93 39.41
N ASP A 316 -7.76 -25.15 39.87
CA ASP A 316 -8.61 -25.88 40.79
C ASP A 316 -8.92 -24.97 41.98
N GLU A 317 -10.20 -24.70 42.23
CA GLU A 317 -10.66 -24.08 43.44
C GLU A 317 -10.17 -24.96 44.63
N GLU A 318 -9.19 -24.43 45.39
CA GLU A 318 -8.86 -24.98 46.69
C GLU A 318 -10.15 -25.06 47.51
N LYS A 319 -10.57 -26.26 47.80
CA LYS A 319 -11.62 -26.51 48.80
C LYS A 319 -11.14 -26.00 50.15
N PRO A 320 -11.92 -25.13 50.83
CA PRO A 320 -11.62 -24.83 52.23
C PRO A 320 -11.76 -26.10 53.04
N GLU A 321 -10.73 -26.40 53.84
CA GLU A 321 -10.79 -27.36 54.95
C GLU A 321 -11.73 -26.91 56.09
#